data_8e7e910f98f0955cb1628bd03589a5e8
#
_entry.id   8e7e910f98f0955cb1628bd03589a5e8
#
_cell.length_a   1.000
_cell.length_b   1.000
_cell.length_c   1.000
_cell.angle_alpha   90.00
_cell.angle_beta   90.00
_cell.angle_gamma   90.00
#
_symmetry.space_group_name_H-M   'P 1'
#
loop_
_entity.id
_entity.type
_entity.pdbx_description
1 polymer ?
#
loop_
_entity_poly.entity_id
_entity_poly.type
_entity_poly.pdbx_seq_one_letter_code
_entity_poly.pdbx_strand_id
1 'polypeptide(L)'
;MVVSLRPERLKRYKDVAMLLIKYGRSDLISAAGLEDSVLPNEIAVEAGAAAPAEELAKDLERLGPTFIKLGQLLSTRADLLPGPYLDALERLQDHIEPFPYEEVERIVSGELGVRMSKAFADFDPVPLAAASLGQVHKAYMRDGRAVVVKVQRPNIREVIVGDLESLGEIGHFLDEHTELGKRYEFENMLVNLRKSLLRELDFTIEANNLHTIGQNLAEFDNIVIPEPIDDFTTTRVLTMEFVPGKKITALNPLRVLEIDGGLLAHELFSAYLKQFLVDGIFHADPHPGNVFLTDDDRIALIDLGMVGRVTRTFQDNLLRLMLAISEGRGEVAAETAIKMGEPKPNFDRSSFERRITDLVGENSDAVLSKMNAGKVTIEITRISADCW
;
A
#
# COMPACT_ATOMS: atom_id res chain seq x y z
N MET A 1 7.33 -27.96 -18.13
CA MET A 1 6.87 -26.59 -18.50
C MET A 1 7.95 -25.94 -19.36
N VAL A 2 7.62 -25.38 -20.53
CA VAL A 2 8.63 -24.77 -21.41
C VAL A 2 8.84 -23.35 -20.92
N VAL A 3 9.95 -23.09 -20.22
CA VAL A 3 10.38 -21.75 -19.83
C VAL A 3 10.48 -20.90 -21.09
N SER A 4 9.74 -19.79 -21.14
CA SER A 4 9.77 -18.91 -22.31
C SER A 4 11.13 -18.25 -22.46
N LEU A 5 11.88 -18.63 -23.48
CA LEU A 5 13.27 -18.18 -23.76
C LEU A 5 13.34 -16.74 -24.33
N ARG A 6 12.42 -15.84 -23.99
CA ARG A 6 12.55 -14.42 -24.35
C ARG A 6 13.70 -13.81 -23.55
N PRO A 7 14.65 -13.08 -24.17
CA PRO A 7 15.84 -12.53 -23.49
C PRO A 7 15.52 -11.67 -22.25
N GLU A 8 14.42 -10.92 -22.31
CA GLU A 8 13.96 -10.04 -21.22
C GLU A 8 13.50 -10.85 -19.99
N ARG A 9 12.81 -11.97 -20.20
CA ARG A 9 12.39 -12.88 -19.11
C ARG A 9 13.60 -13.59 -18.49
N LEU A 10 14.55 -14.01 -19.32
CA LEU A 10 15.77 -14.65 -18.83
C LEU A 10 16.56 -13.74 -17.88
N LYS A 11 16.60 -12.43 -18.18
CA LYS A 11 17.18 -11.44 -17.28
C LYS A 11 16.42 -11.39 -15.94
N ARG A 12 15.08 -11.36 -15.96
CA ARG A 12 14.26 -11.32 -14.73
C ARG A 12 14.41 -12.58 -13.87
N TYR A 13 14.45 -13.76 -14.48
CA TYR A 13 14.75 -15.00 -13.75
C TYR A 13 16.12 -14.93 -13.06
N LYS A 14 17.14 -14.42 -13.76
CA LYS A 14 18.47 -14.22 -13.19
C LYS A 14 18.44 -13.25 -12.02
N ASP A 15 17.74 -12.11 -12.16
CA ASP A 15 17.65 -11.10 -11.11
C ASP A 15 16.99 -11.67 -9.84
N VAL A 16 15.88 -12.40 -9.97
CA VAL A 16 15.18 -13.05 -8.84
C VAL A 16 16.04 -14.13 -8.20
N ALA A 17 16.69 -14.98 -9.01
CA ALA A 17 17.58 -16.02 -8.51
C ALA A 17 18.76 -15.41 -7.74
N MET A 18 19.34 -14.32 -8.23
CA MET A 18 20.41 -13.59 -7.52
C MET A 18 19.95 -13.04 -6.17
N LEU A 19 18.72 -12.54 -6.07
CA LEU A 19 18.14 -12.14 -4.77
C LEU A 19 18.03 -13.33 -3.81
N LEU A 20 17.50 -14.46 -4.28
CA LEU A 20 17.34 -15.66 -3.46
C LEU A 20 18.70 -16.20 -2.97
N ILE A 21 19.75 -16.19 -3.81
CA ILE A 21 21.12 -16.57 -3.43
C ILE A 21 21.67 -15.61 -2.37
N LYS A 22 21.59 -14.30 -2.64
CA LYS A 22 22.22 -13.26 -1.83
C LYS A 22 21.64 -13.20 -0.42
N TYR A 23 20.33 -13.49 -0.28
CA TYR A 23 19.63 -13.38 1.01
C TYR A 23 19.38 -14.73 1.69
N GLY A 24 20.20 -15.74 1.37
CA GLY A 24 20.27 -16.99 2.11
C GLY A 24 19.16 -18.01 1.80
N ARG A 25 18.52 -17.87 0.64
CA ARG A 25 17.48 -18.82 0.18
C ARG A 25 17.96 -19.68 -0.99
N SER A 26 19.22 -20.09 -0.94
CA SER A 26 19.83 -20.96 -1.97
C SER A 26 19.14 -22.33 -2.09
N ASP A 27 18.49 -22.80 -1.02
CA ASP A 27 17.64 -23.99 -1.02
C ASP A 27 16.50 -23.91 -2.04
N LEU A 28 15.96 -22.71 -2.28
CA LEU A 28 14.90 -22.49 -3.27
C LEU A 28 15.43 -22.54 -4.71
N ILE A 29 16.67 -22.19 -4.93
CA ILE A 29 17.31 -22.18 -6.26
C ILE A 29 17.66 -23.59 -6.69
N SER A 30 18.23 -24.37 -5.79
CA SER A 30 18.52 -25.79 -6.03
C SER A 30 17.23 -26.55 -6.37
N ALA A 31 16.14 -26.27 -5.66
CA ALA A 31 14.83 -26.84 -5.94
C ALA A 31 14.27 -26.39 -7.32
N ALA A 32 14.59 -25.16 -7.73
CA ALA A 32 14.14 -24.59 -9.02
C ALA A 32 14.94 -25.09 -10.24
N GLY A 33 16.04 -25.82 -10.03
CA GLY A 33 16.90 -26.30 -11.12
C GLY A 33 17.52 -25.15 -11.94
N LEU A 34 17.67 -23.97 -11.33
CA LEU A 34 18.20 -22.77 -11.99
C LEU A 34 19.72 -22.64 -11.84
N GLU A 35 20.38 -23.59 -11.17
CA GLU A 35 21.83 -23.58 -10.88
C GLU A 35 22.65 -23.44 -12.13
N ASP A 36 22.41 -24.27 -13.16
CA ASP A 36 23.18 -24.29 -14.41
C ASP A 36 22.97 -23.07 -15.31
N SER A 37 21.85 -22.37 -15.12
CA SER A 37 21.45 -21.22 -15.97
C SER A 37 21.86 -19.87 -15.40
N VAL A 38 22.17 -19.80 -14.11
CA VAL A 38 22.29 -18.54 -13.37
C VAL A 38 23.65 -18.31 -12.73
N LEU A 39 24.43 -19.38 -12.47
CA LEU A 39 25.76 -19.26 -11.83
C LEU A 39 26.87 -19.11 -12.87
N PRO A 40 27.48 -17.94 -13.06
CA PRO A 40 28.84 -17.84 -13.54
C PRO A 40 29.76 -18.45 -12.47
N ASN A 41 30.80 -19.17 -12.88
CA ASN A 41 31.79 -19.85 -12.04
C ASN A 41 32.57 -19.01 -11.01
N GLU A 42 32.13 -17.80 -10.72
CA GLU A 42 32.83 -16.81 -9.86
C GLU A 42 32.08 -16.36 -8.61
N ILE A 43 30.87 -16.87 -8.32
CA ILE A 43 30.14 -16.50 -7.10
C ILE A 43 30.24 -17.67 -6.10
N ALA A 44 31.41 -17.84 -5.51
CA ALA A 44 31.54 -18.50 -4.22
C ALA A 44 30.97 -17.52 -3.14
N VAL A 45 29.68 -17.53 -2.94
CA VAL A 45 29.10 -16.85 -1.77
C VAL A 45 29.54 -17.66 -0.55
N GLU A 46 30.38 -17.08 0.30
CA GLU A 46 30.63 -17.62 1.64
C GLU A 46 29.25 -17.81 2.31
N ALA A 47 28.83 -19.06 2.39
CA ALA A 47 27.61 -19.44 3.11
C ALA A 47 27.81 -19.09 4.58
N GLY A 48 27.24 -17.98 5.04
CA GLY A 48 27.34 -17.66 6.46
C GLY A 48 26.96 -16.26 6.93
N ALA A 49 26.96 -15.24 6.11
CA ALA A 49 26.51 -13.90 6.52
C ALA A 49 25.31 -13.48 5.67
N ALA A 50 24.12 -13.44 6.28
CA ALA A 50 22.96 -12.81 5.63
C ALA A 50 23.33 -11.36 5.27
N ALA A 51 23.15 -10.99 4.00
CA ALA A 51 23.37 -9.61 3.58
C ALA A 51 22.46 -8.67 4.40
N PRO A 52 22.92 -7.43 4.70
CA PRO A 52 22.12 -6.50 5.52
C PRO A 52 20.74 -6.29 4.93
N ALA A 53 19.72 -6.23 5.78
CA ALA A 53 18.32 -6.03 5.36
C ALA A 53 18.13 -4.76 4.49
N GLU A 54 18.90 -3.71 4.77
CA GLU A 54 18.92 -2.48 3.97
C GLU A 54 19.43 -2.66 2.54
N GLU A 55 20.27 -3.68 2.29
CA GLU A 55 20.70 -3.99 0.93
C GLU A 55 19.58 -4.67 0.12
N LEU A 56 18.71 -5.47 0.78
CA LEU A 56 17.55 -6.04 0.13
C LEU A 56 16.62 -4.93 -0.39
N ALA A 57 16.33 -3.94 0.44
CA ALA A 57 15.50 -2.81 0.02
C ALA A 57 16.10 -2.10 -1.20
N LYS A 58 17.39 -1.78 -1.19
CA LYS A 58 18.09 -1.15 -2.33
C LYS A 58 18.12 -2.04 -3.59
N ASP A 59 18.23 -3.35 -3.42
CA ASP A 59 18.20 -4.28 -4.56
C ASP A 59 16.81 -4.32 -5.18
N LEU A 60 15.74 -4.29 -4.38
CA LEU A 60 14.36 -4.22 -4.88
C LEU A 60 14.07 -2.88 -5.57
N GLU A 61 14.54 -1.76 -5.02
CA GLU A 61 14.45 -0.44 -5.66
C GLU A 61 15.10 -0.43 -7.05
N ARG A 62 16.30 -1.03 -7.18
CA ARG A 62 17.01 -1.16 -8.46
C ARG A 62 16.28 -2.02 -9.49
N LEU A 63 15.53 -3.01 -9.05
CA LEU A 63 14.75 -3.88 -9.94
C LEU A 63 13.49 -3.21 -10.47
N GLY A 64 13.03 -2.15 -9.83
CA GLY A 64 11.97 -1.28 -10.30
C GLY A 64 10.62 -1.48 -9.62
N PRO A 65 9.56 -0.84 -10.18
CA PRO A 65 8.26 -0.66 -9.51
C PRO A 65 7.61 -1.94 -9.02
N THR A 66 7.63 -2.99 -9.81
CA THR A 66 7.04 -4.30 -9.44
C THR A 66 7.69 -4.86 -8.18
N PHE A 67 9.02 -4.74 -8.07
CA PHE A 67 9.78 -5.27 -6.94
C PHE A 67 9.69 -4.38 -5.70
N ILE A 68 9.54 -3.07 -5.86
CA ILE A 68 9.23 -2.14 -4.77
C ILE A 68 7.89 -2.54 -4.13
N LYS A 69 6.85 -2.73 -4.94
CA LYS A 69 5.53 -3.16 -4.46
C LYS A 69 5.53 -4.58 -3.86
N LEU A 70 6.33 -5.48 -4.44
CA LEU A 70 6.56 -6.80 -3.83
C LEU A 70 7.21 -6.67 -2.45
N GLY A 71 8.22 -5.81 -2.30
CA GLY A 71 8.87 -5.54 -1.03
C GLY A 71 7.91 -4.92 0.00
N GLN A 72 7.08 -3.96 -0.41
CA GLN A 72 6.03 -3.39 0.44
C GLN A 72 5.00 -4.45 0.88
N LEU A 73 4.61 -5.37 0.01
CA LEU A 73 3.77 -6.51 0.38
C LEU A 73 4.48 -7.41 1.40
N LEU A 74 5.76 -7.71 1.18
CA LEU A 74 6.55 -8.56 2.07
C LEU A 74 6.81 -7.92 3.43
N SER A 75 6.84 -6.58 3.55
CA SER A 75 7.02 -5.88 4.84
C SER A 75 5.90 -6.17 5.84
N THR A 76 4.72 -6.54 5.35
CA THR A 76 3.57 -6.91 6.20
C THR A 76 3.54 -8.39 6.60
N ARG A 77 4.48 -9.20 6.09
CA ARG A 77 4.52 -10.66 6.24
C ARG A 77 5.57 -11.10 7.27
N ALA A 78 5.25 -10.86 8.56
CA ALA A 78 6.10 -11.28 9.68
C ALA A 78 6.30 -12.80 9.78
N ASP A 79 5.47 -13.58 9.11
CA ASP A 79 5.59 -15.04 8.96
C ASP A 79 6.66 -15.47 7.94
N LEU A 80 7.05 -14.57 7.02
CA LEU A 80 8.02 -14.86 5.95
C LEU A 80 9.41 -14.34 6.25
N LEU A 81 9.52 -13.18 6.88
CA LEU A 81 10.78 -12.44 7.05
C LEU A 81 11.04 -12.04 8.50
N PRO A 82 12.30 -12.06 8.96
CA PRO A 82 12.70 -11.54 10.26
C PRO A 82 12.47 -10.02 10.38
N GLY A 83 12.23 -9.53 11.63
CA GLY A 83 11.94 -8.12 11.92
C GLY A 83 12.82 -7.09 11.21
N PRO A 84 14.18 -7.20 11.23
CA PRO A 84 15.04 -6.22 10.55
C PRO A 84 14.78 -6.09 9.04
N TYR A 85 14.32 -7.16 8.37
CA TYR A 85 13.95 -7.12 6.95
C TYR A 85 12.59 -6.42 6.76
N LEU A 86 11.63 -6.68 7.65
CA LEU A 86 10.32 -6.02 7.62
C LEU A 86 10.51 -4.51 7.77
N ASP A 87 11.31 -4.06 8.76
CA ASP A 87 11.62 -2.65 9.00
C ASP A 87 12.31 -1.97 7.80
N ALA A 88 13.21 -2.69 7.13
CA ALA A 88 13.89 -2.16 5.95
C ALA A 88 12.96 -2.05 4.73
N LEU A 89 12.08 -3.05 4.54
CA LEU A 89 11.10 -3.07 3.45
C LEU A 89 9.95 -2.08 3.65
N GLU A 90 9.57 -1.78 4.90
CA GLU A 90 8.59 -0.74 5.22
C GLU A 90 9.08 0.66 4.80
N ARG A 91 10.41 0.86 4.77
CA ARG A 91 11.03 2.12 4.34
C ARG A 91 11.25 2.24 2.84
N LEU A 92 10.85 1.23 2.06
CA LEU A 92 10.93 1.28 0.60
C LEU A 92 10.19 2.52 0.08
N GLN A 93 10.95 3.43 -0.52
CA GLN A 93 10.43 4.67 -1.06
C GLN A 93 10.19 4.52 -2.55
N ASP A 94 9.04 4.98 -2.99
CA ASP A 94 8.69 5.09 -4.41
C ASP A 94 9.42 6.27 -5.10
N HIS A 95 10.62 6.66 -4.63
CA HIS A 95 11.33 7.81 -5.17
C HIS A 95 12.15 7.39 -6.39
N ILE A 96 11.63 7.66 -7.57
CA ILE A 96 12.29 7.38 -8.85
C ILE A 96 12.49 8.69 -9.61
N GLU A 97 13.59 8.80 -10.36
CA GLU A 97 13.87 9.98 -11.18
C GLU A 97 12.71 10.27 -12.16
N PRO A 98 12.36 11.56 -12.34
CA PRO A 98 11.35 11.97 -13.31
C PRO A 98 11.72 11.51 -14.72
N PHE A 99 10.72 11.17 -15.52
CA PHE A 99 10.92 10.96 -16.96
C PHE A 99 10.80 12.28 -17.73
N PRO A 100 11.34 12.36 -18.96
CA PRO A 100 11.39 13.60 -19.73
C PRO A 100 10.03 14.24 -19.96
N TYR A 101 9.98 15.57 -19.94
CA TYR A 101 8.76 16.35 -20.14
C TYR A 101 8.10 16.12 -21.51
N GLU A 102 8.90 15.85 -22.54
CA GLU A 102 8.41 15.51 -23.87
C GLU A 102 7.53 14.26 -23.88
N GLU A 103 7.85 13.29 -23.00
CA GLU A 103 7.03 12.10 -22.81
C GLU A 103 5.73 12.43 -22.07
N VAL A 104 5.77 13.36 -21.10
CA VAL A 104 4.56 13.88 -20.43
C VAL A 104 3.63 14.51 -21.45
N GLU A 105 4.15 15.43 -22.28
CA GLU A 105 3.36 16.10 -23.31
C GLU A 105 2.76 15.11 -24.31
N ARG A 106 3.54 14.11 -24.71
CA ARG A 106 3.07 13.06 -25.62
C ARG A 106 1.93 12.24 -25.02
N ILE A 107 2.08 11.82 -23.75
CA ILE A 107 1.08 11.00 -23.06
C ILE A 107 -0.19 11.81 -22.84
N VAL A 108 -0.09 13.00 -22.24
CA VAL A 108 -1.25 13.85 -21.94
C VAL A 108 -2.00 14.22 -23.22
N SER A 109 -1.28 14.63 -24.29
CA SER A 109 -1.92 14.97 -25.57
C SER A 109 -2.58 13.76 -26.23
N GLY A 110 -1.95 12.58 -26.14
CA GLY A 110 -2.48 11.33 -26.68
C GLY A 110 -3.73 10.86 -25.95
N GLU A 111 -3.72 10.91 -24.61
CA GLU A 111 -4.84 10.49 -23.78
C GLU A 111 -6.05 11.44 -23.88
N LEU A 112 -5.81 12.74 -23.89
CA LEU A 112 -6.89 13.74 -23.99
C LEU A 112 -7.36 13.98 -25.43
N GLY A 113 -6.67 13.46 -26.46
CA GLY A 113 -7.00 13.65 -27.85
C GLY A 113 -6.83 15.08 -28.37
N VAL A 114 -6.20 15.96 -27.57
CA VAL A 114 -5.93 17.36 -27.91
C VAL A 114 -4.52 17.73 -27.46
N ARG A 115 -3.94 18.77 -28.11
CA ARG A 115 -2.63 19.28 -27.67
C ARG A 115 -2.71 19.79 -26.24
N MET A 116 -1.72 19.48 -25.43
CA MET A 116 -1.63 19.90 -24.03
C MET A 116 -1.80 21.43 -23.86
N SER A 117 -1.21 22.25 -24.77
CA SER A 117 -1.38 23.70 -24.81
C SER A 117 -2.81 24.19 -25.11
N LYS A 118 -3.70 23.31 -25.58
CA LYS A 118 -5.13 23.59 -25.72
C LYS A 118 -5.93 23.10 -24.51
N ALA A 119 -5.51 22.02 -23.91
CA ALA A 119 -6.13 21.47 -22.70
C ALA A 119 -5.92 22.38 -21.49
N PHE A 120 -4.70 22.83 -21.27
CA PHE A 120 -4.31 23.66 -20.13
C PHE A 120 -3.92 25.07 -20.57
N ALA A 121 -4.12 26.06 -19.71
CA ALA A 121 -3.63 27.44 -19.93
C ALA A 121 -2.13 27.51 -19.68
N ASP A 122 -1.65 26.80 -18.64
CA ASP A 122 -0.25 26.66 -18.28
C ASP A 122 0.01 25.27 -17.70
N PHE A 123 1.22 24.74 -17.91
CA PHE A 123 1.63 23.41 -17.43
C PHE A 123 3.11 23.46 -17.05
N ASP A 124 3.39 23.24 -15.76
CA ASP A 124 4.77 23.30 -15.26
C ASP A 124 5.58 22.11 -15.78
N PRO A 125 6.69 22.32 -16.51
CA PRO A 125 7.52 21.23 -16.99
C PRO A 125 8.28 20.51 -15.86
N VAL A 126 8.44 21.14 -14.68
CA VAL A 126 9.11 20.55 -13.53
C VAL A 126 8.07 19.83 -12.68
N PRO A 127 8.20 18.51 -12.44
CA PRO A 127 7.24 17.77 -11.63
C PRO A 127 7.31 18.19 -10.17
N LEU A 128 6.16 18.24 -9.48
CA LEU A 128 6.05 18.40 -8.04
C LEU A 128 6.56 17.17 -7.29
N ALA A 129 6.34 15.98 -7.89
CA ALA A 129 6.77 14.69 -7.34
C ALA A 129 6.91 13.67 -8.46
N ALA A 130 7.79 12.70 -8.27
CA ALA A 130 7.91 11.53 -9.13
C ALA A 130 7.92 10.26 -8.26
N ALA A 131 7.19 9.25 -8.72
CA ALA A 131 7.03 7.97 -8.06
C ALA A 131 7.28 6.81 -9.06
N SER A 132 7.18 5.59 -8.56
CA SER A 132 7.44 4.37 -9.35
C SER A 132 6.51 4.24 -10.56
N LEU A 133 5.25 4.62 -10.43
CA LEU A 133 4.24 4.47 -11.48
C LEU A 133 4.02 5.72 -12.34
N GLY A 134 4.44 6.90 -11.89
CA GLY A 134 4.18 8.14 -12.60
C GLY A 134 4.84 9.36 -11.96
N GLN A 135 4.49 10.52 -12.47
CA GLN A 135 4.89 11.82 -11.89
C GLN A 135 3.73 12.80 -11.90
N VAL A 136 3.81 13.80 -11.04
CA VAL A 136 2.75 14.78 -10.79
C VAL A 136 3.25 16.17 -11.17
N HIS A 137 2.50 16.87 -11.99
CA HIS A 137 2.79 18.23 -12.42
C HIS A 137 1.72 19.20 -11.95
N LYS A 138 2.11 20.45 -11.72
CA LYS A 138 1.15 21.54 -11.53
C LYS A 138 0.75 22.09 -12.88
N ALA A 139 -0.54 22.41 -13.01
CA ALA A 139 -1.07 23.04 -14.22
C ALA A 139 -2.19 24.02 -13.87
N TYR A 140 -2.62 24.80 -14.84
CA TYR A 140 -3.75 25.71 -14.73
C TYR A 140 -4.74 25.42 -15.84
N MET A 141 -5.99 25.23 -15.45
CA MET A 141 -7.11 25.11 -16.38
C MET A 141 -7.35 26.44 -17.08
N ARG A 142 -8.07 26.42 -18.22
CA ARG A 142 -8.38 27.67 -18.96
C ARG A 142 -9.36 28.59 -18.25
N ASP A 143 -10.08 28.07 -17.28
CA ASP A 143 -10.95 28.85 -16.37
C ASP A 143 -10.19 29.46 -15.18
N GLY A 144 -8.87 29.24 -15.11
CA GLY A 144 -7.98 29.76 -14.07
C GLY A 144 -7.80 28.87 -12.85
N ARG A 145 -8.52 27.74 -12.73
CA ARG A 145 -8.34 26.82 -11.62
C ARG A 145 -6.95 26.19 -11.66
N ALA A 146 -6.29 26.17 -10.50
CA ALA A 146 -5.04 25.42 -10.32
C ALA A 146 -5.35 23.93 -10.13
N VAL A 147 -4.63 23.08 -10.86
CA VAL A 147 -4.79 21.61 -10.81
C VAL A 147 -3.45 20.93 -10.70
N VAL A 148 -3.47 19.67 -10.27
CA VAL A 148 -2.36 18.73 -10.44
C VAL A 148 -2.73 17.70 -11.47
N VAL A 149 -1.75 17.31 -12.27
CA VAL A 149 -1.88 16.31 -13.33
C VAL A 149 -0.90 15.18 -13.03
N LYS A 150 -1.43 14.04 -12.62
CA LYS A 150 -0.68 12.79 -12.40
C LYS A 150 -0.61 12.05 -13.73
N VAL A 151 0.61 11.80 -14.22
CA VAL A 151 0.86 11.20 -15.53
C VAL A 151 1.61 9.89 -15.34
N GLN A 152 1.07 8.82 -15.90
CA GLN A 152 1.65 7.50 -15.80
C GLN A 152 2.95 7.39 -16.59
N ARG A 153 3.92 6.67 -16.04
CA ARG A 153 5.23 6.42 -16.67
C ARG A 153 5.05 5.69 -18.00
N PRO A 154 5.81 6.06 -19.05
CA PRO A 154 5.71 5.38 -20.35
C PRO A 154 6.03 3.88 -20.20
N ASN A 155 5.27 3.03 -20.88
CA ASN A 155 5.42 1.57 -20.95
C ASN A 155 5.42 0.84 -19.59
N ILE A 156 4.97 1.50 -18.52
CA ILE A 156 5.01 0.92 -17.17
C ILE A 156 4.12 -0.34 -17.07
N ARG A 157 2.99 -0.35 -17.77
CA ARG A 157 2.06 -1.48 -17.79
C ARG A 157 2.71 -2.73 -18.37
N GLU A 158 3.42 -2.59 -19.49
CA GLU A 158 4.12 -3.68 -20.17
C GLU A 158 5.24 -4.24 -19.29
N VAL A 159 5.99 -3.36 -18.61
CA VAL A 159 7.04 -3.74 -17.67
C VAL A 159 6.46 -4.54 -16.50
N ILE A 160 5.42 -4.02 -15.85
CA ILE A 160 4.79 -4.68 -14.70
C ILE A 160 4.17 -6.01 -15.09
N VAL A 161 3.47 -6.09 -16.23
CA VAL A 161 2.89 -7.36 -16.70
C VAL A 161 3.98 -8.40 -16.97
N GLY A 162 5.07 -8.01 -17.64
CA GLY A 162 6.19 -8.92 -17.90
C GLY A 162 6.91 -9.41 -16.63
N ASP A 163 7.08 -8.53 -15.64
CA ASP A 163 7.66 -8.88 -14.35
C ASP A 163 6.76 -9.86 -13.58
N LEU A 164 5.45 -9.56 -13.52
CA LEU A 164 4.46 -10.41 -12.83
C LEU A 164 4.29 -11.79 -13.49
N GLU A 165 4.40 -11.87 -14.82
CA GLU A 165 4.42 -13.18 -15.52
C GLU A 165 5.65 -13.99 -15.10
N SER A 166 6.84 -13.36 -15.06
CA SER A 166 8.08 -14.03 -14.65
C SER A 166 8.05 -14.46 -13.19
N LEU A 167 7.56 -13.59 -12.29
CA LEU A 167 7.40 -13.91 -10.88
C LEU A 167 6.35 -15.02 -10.67
N GLY A 168 5.24 -15.00 -11.42
CA GLY A 168 4.20 -16.02 -11.35
C GLY A 168 4.70 -17.41 -11.71
N GLU A 169 5.53 -17.54 -12.77
CA GLU A 169 6.16 -18.80 -13.14
C GLU A 169 7.10 -19.33 -12.04
N ILE A 170 7.87 -18.43 -11.39
CA ILE A 170 8.73 -18.79 -10.26
C ILE A 170 7.91 -19.20 -9.04
N GLY A 171 6.87 -18.43 -8.70
CA GLY A 171 5.99 -18.73 -7.55
C GLY A 171 5.31 -20.08 -7.70
N HIS A 172 4.70 -20.34 -8.85
CA HIS A 172 4.09 -21.64 -9.17
C HIS A 172 5.08 -22.80 -9.03
N PHE A 173 6.30 -22.63 -9.58
CA PHE A 173 7.34 -23.64 -9.45
C PHE A 173 7.71 -23.90 -7.99
N LEU A 174 7.89 -22.83 -7.18
CA LEU A 174 8.22 -22.97 -5.76
C LEU A 174 7.09 -23.68 -4.98
N ASP A 175 5.84 -23.37 -5.28
CA ASP A 175 4.67 -23.98 -4.62
C ASP A 175 4.58 -25.49 -4.93
N GLU A 176 4.93 -25.92 -6.15
CA GLU A 176 4.91 -27.33 -6.51
C GLU A 176 6.09 -28.14 -5.94
N HIS A 177 7.28 -27.52 -5.82
CA HIS A 177 8.53 -28.27 -5.61
C HIS A 177 9.19 -28.03 -4.25
N THR A 178 8.69 -27.10 -3.43
CA THR A 178 9.28 -26.80 -2.12
C THR A 178 8.26 -26.85 -0.99
N GLU A 179 8.71 -27.24 0.22
CA GLU A 179 7.87 -27.22 1.42
C GLU A 179 7.48 -25.78 1.82
N LEU A 180 8.34 -24.81 1.52
CA LEU A 180 8.05 -23.39 1.77
C LEU A 180 6.96 -22.88 0.83
N GLY A 181 7.03 -23.25 -0.45
CA GLY A 181 5.98 -22.91 -1.41
C GLY A 181 4.62 -23.43 -0.98
N LYS A 182 4.54 -24.73 -0.64
CA LYS A 182 3.31 -25.35 -0.14
C LYS A 182 2.76 -24.69 1.13
N ARG A 183 3.64 -24.16 1.98
CA ARG A 183 3.26 -23.49 3.23
C ARG A 183 2.75 -22.07 3.02
N TYR A 184 3.37 -21.32 2.11
CA TYR A 184 3.14 -19.87 1.97
C TYR A 184 2.33 -19.49 0.74
N GLU A 185 2.09 -20.43 -0.19
CA GLU A 185 1.28 -20.23 -1.39
C GLU A 185 1.70 -18.95 -2.18
N PHE A 186 2.96 -18.93 -2.63
CA PHE A 186 3.53 -17.78 -3.34
C PHE A 186 2.73 -17.37 -4.57
N GLU A 187 2.16 -18.33 -5.30
CA GLU A 187 1.32 -18.05 -6.46
C GLU A 187 0.09 -17.19 -6.06
N ASN A 188 -0.59 -17.52 -4.96
CA ASN A 188 -1.73 -16.75 -4.46
C ASN A 188 -1.31 -15.33 -4.04
N MET A 189 -0.15 -15.18 -3.41
CA MET A 189 0.42 -13.88 -3.05
C MET A 189 0.68 -13.03 -4.31
N LEU A 190 1.27 -13.60 -5.35
CA LEU A 190 1.56 -12.92 -6.61
C LEU A 190 0.28 -12.60 -7.41
N VAL A 191 -0.76 -13.43 -7.35
CA VAL A 191 -2.07 -13.12 -7.93
C VAL A 191 -2.68 -11.88 -7.26
N ASN A 192 -2.56 -11.74 -5.95
CA ASN A 192 -3.04 -10.56 -5.23
C ASN A 192 -2.21 -9.31 -5.56
N LEU A 193 -0.88 -9.43 -5.61
CA LEU A 193 0.01 -8.36 -6.05
C LEU A 193 -0.34 -7.88 -7.48
N ARG A 194 -0.58 -8.84 -8.40
CA ARG A 194 -1.02 -8.54 -9.77
C ARG A 194 -2.30 -7.72 -9.80
N LYS A 195 -3.31 -8.13 -9.02
CA LYS A 195 -4.58 -7.40 -8.94
C LYS A 195 -4.38 -5.97 -8.41
N SER A 196 -3.57 -5.81 -7.37
CA SER A 196 -3.27 -4.50 -6.78
C SER A 196 -2.56 -3.59 -7.79
N LEU A 197 -1.45 -4.04 -8.38
CA LEU A 197 -0.68 -3.25 -9.34
C LEU A 197 -1.48 -2.87 -10.59
N LEU A 198 -2.28 -3.80 -11.14
CA LEU A 198 -3.10 -3.49 -12.32
C LEU A 198 -4.21 -2.48 -12.01
N ARG A 199 -4.69 -2.42 -10.76
CA ARG A 199 -5.64 -1.38 -10.31
C ARG A 199 -4.95 -0.04 -10.14
N GLU A 200 -3.74 0.01 -9.60
CA GLU A 200 -2.94 1.24 -9.47
C GLU A 200 -2.55 1.84 -10.83
N LEU A 201 -2.54 1.01 -11.89
CA LEU A 201 -2.31 1.45 -13.27
C LEU A 201 -3.57 1.99 -13.99
N ASP A 202 -4.68 2.11 -13.29
CA ASP A 202 -5.91 2.70 -13.84
C ASP A 202 -6.34 3.90 -12.99
N PHE A 203 -5.93 5.07 -13.41
CA PHE A 203 -6.22 6.31 -12.67
C PHE A 203 -7.70 6.69 -12.63
N THR A 204 -8.55 6.08 -13.46
CA THR A 204 -10.01 6.26 -13.34
C THR A 204 -10.54 5.65 -12.05
N ILE A 205 -9.88 4.63 -11.51
CA ILE A 205 -10.21 4.04 -10.21
C ILE A 205 -9.91 5.03 -9.09
N GLU A 206 -8.75 5.68 -9.13
CA GLU A 206 -8.37 6.70 -8.16
C GLU A 206 -9.32 7.91 -8.22
N ALA A 207 -9.71 8.38 -9.41
CA ALA A 207 -10.70 9.43 -9.58
C ALA A 207 -12.06 9.07 -8.95
N ASN A 208 -12.55 7.85 -9.21
CA ASN A 208 -13.80 7.37 -8.60
C ASN A 208 -13.71 7.25 -7.07
N ASN A 209 -12.53 6.89 -6.53
CA ASN A 209 -12.30 6.86 -5.09
C ASN A 209 -12.32 8.27 -4.49
N LEU A 210 -11.68 9.26 -5.16
CA LEU A 210 -11.69 10.66 -4.77
C LEU A 210 -13.13 11.20 -4.70
N HIS A 211 -13.95 10.98 -5.72
CA HIS A 211 -15.37 11.35 -5.71
C HIS A 211 -16.13 10.68 -4.56
N THR A 212 -15.98 9.36 -4.40
CA THR A 212 -16.74 8.60 -3.40
C THR A 212 -16.37 9.04 -1.98
N ILE A 213 -15.07 9.11 -1.67
CA ILE A 213 -14.61 9.50 -0.33
C ILE A 213 -14.86 10.98 -0.09
N GLY A 214 -14.69 11.85 -1.09
CA GLY A 214 -15.02 13.27 -0.99
C GLY A 214 -16.48 13.50 -0.64
N GLN A 215 -17.41 12.81 -1.30
CA GLN A 215 -18.83 12.86 -0.98
C GLN A 215 -19.13 12.31 0.43
N ASN A 216 -18.54 11.19 0.79
CA ASN A 216 -18.74 10.57 2.10
C ASN A 216 -18.22 11.46 3.25
N LEU A 217 -17.16 12.21 3.03
CA LEU A 217 -16.54 13.06 4.04
C LEU A 217 -16.94 14.54 3.96
N ALA A 218 -17.91 14.89 3.13
CA ALA A 218 -18.34 16.28 2.93
C ALA A 218 -18.89 17.00 4.18
N GLU A 219 -19.24 16.25 5.24
CA GLU A 219 -19.67 16.80 6.52
C GLU A 219 -18.52 17.23 7.45
N PHE A 220 -17.29 16.88 7.12
CA PHE A 220 -16.10 17.23 7.90
C PHE A 220 -15.43 18.48 7.33
N ASP A 221 -15.67 19.63 7.96
CA ASP A 221 -15.21 20.92 7.45
C ASP A 221 -13.68 21.04 7.36
N ASN A 222 -12.94 20.34 8.23
CA ASN A 222 -11.49 20.35 8.24
C ASN A 222 -10.83 19.19 7.47
N ILE A 223 -11.60 18.41 6.70
CA ILE A 223 -11.06 17.36 5.82
C ILE A 223 -11.27 17.78 4.37
N VAL A 224 -10.19 17.76 3.59
CA VAL A 224 -10.18 18.11 2.17
C VAL A 224 -9.83 16.89 1.34
N ILE A 225 -10.66 16.58 0.38
CA ILE A 225 -10.38 15.58 -0.66
C ILE A 225 -10.35 16.34 -2.00
N PRO A 226 -9.24 16.30 -2.77
CA PRO A 226 -9.15 16.97 -4.06
C PRO A 226 -10.23 16.45 -5.02
N GLU A 227 -10.95 17.34 -5.68
CA GLU A 227 -11.96 16.96 -6.67
C GLU A 227 -11.28 16.61 -8.01
N PRO A 228 -11.51 15.42 -8.58
CA PRO A 228 -11.01 15.07 -9.90
C PRO A 228 -11.77 15.82 -11.00
N ILE A 229 -11.09 16.07 -12.11
CA ILE A 229 -11.66 16.70 -13.31
C ILE A 229 -11.87 15.62 -14.36
N ASP A 230 -13.09 15.10 -14.45
CA ASP A 230 -13.42 13.90 -15.22
C ASP A 230 -13.07 14.03 -16.71
N ASP A 231 -13.37 15.17 -17.33
CA ASP A 231 -13.06 15.44 -18.75
C ASP A 231 -11.55 15.42 -19.04
N PHE A 232 -10.71 15.52 -18.02
CA PHE A 232 -9.25 15.53 -18.10
C PHE A 232 -8.62 14.33 -17.38
N THR A 233 -9.43 13.28 -17.14
CA THR A 233 -9.02 12.06 -16.47
C THR A 233 -9.22 10.85 -17.37
N THR A 234 -8.19 10.02 -17.50
CA THR A 234 -8.17 8.78 -18.27
C THR A 234 -7.50 7.67 -17.47
N THR A 235 -7.31 6.50 -18.04
CA THR A 235 -6.57 5.42 -17.37
C THR A 235 -5.12 5.78 -17.06
N ARG A 236 -4.52 6.73 -17.78
CA ARG A 236 -3.09 7.09 -17.67
C ARG A 236 -2.82 8.53 -17.24
N VAL A 237 -3.85 9.34 -17.16
CA VAL A 237 -3.77 10.74 -16.73
C VAL A 237 -4.87 10.99 -15.72
N LEU A 238 -4.53 11.49 -14.53
CA LEU A 238 -5.49 11.97 -13.54
C LEU A 238 -5.26 13.45 -13.31
N THR A 239 -6.29 14.24 -13.59
CA THR A 239 -6.32 15.66 -13.27
C THR A 239 -7.25 15.90 -12.10
N MET A 240 -6.78 16.60 -11.07
CA MET A 240 -7.58 16.94 -9.87
C MET A 240 -7.19 18.31 -9.35
N GLU A 241 -7.99 18.86 -8.44
CA GLU A 241 -7.70 20.14 -7.80
C GLU A 241 -6.32 20.17 -7.16
N PHE A 242 -5.63 21.32 -7.32
CA PHE A 242 -4.42 21.58 -6.56
C PHE A 242 -4.77 22.07 -5.17
N VAL A 243 -4.42 21.30 -4.14
CA VAL A 243 -4.59 21.69 -2.74
C VAL A 243 -3.29 22.31 -2.24
N PRO A 244 -3.25 23.62 -1.98
CA PRO A 244 -2.07 24.26 -1.43
C PRO A 244 -1.85 23.82 0.03
N GLY A 245 -0.61 23.43 0.35
CA GLY A 245 -0.28 22.92 1.68
C GLY A 245 1.07 22.20 1.72
N LYS A 246 1.38 21.63 2.87
CA LYS A 246 2.63 20.89 3.11
C LYS A 246 2.34 19.52 3.73
N LYS A 247 3.14 18.54 3.39
CA LYS A 247 3.11 17.24 4.06
C LYS A 247 3.24 17.43 5.57
N ILE A 248 2.44 16.70 6.35
CA ILE A 248 2.50 16.78 7.82
C ILE A 248 3.89 16.43 8.38
N THR A 249 4.65 15.59 7.65
CA THR A 249 6.03 15.21 7.98
C THR A 249 7.07 16.31 7.72
N ALA A 250 6.70 17.34 6.93
CA ALA A 250 7.58 18.44 6.54
C ALA A 250 7.19 19.79 7.18
N LEU A 251 6.32 19.76 8.21
CA LEU A 251 5.90 20.95 8.92
C LEU A 251 7.05 21.52 9.77
N ASN A 252 7.18 22.85 9.76
CA ASN A 252 8.08 23.54 10.68
C ASN A 252 7.54 23.40 12.11
N PRO A 253 8.41 23.14 13.14
CA PRO A 253 8.00 23.05 14.52
C PRO A 253 7.19 24.27 15.04
N LEU A 254 7.48 25.47 14.56
CA LEU A 254 6.70 26.66 14.90
C LEU A 254 5.27 26.58 14.38
N ARG A 255 5.09 26.06 13.16
CA ARG A 255 3.76 25.88 12.57
C ARG A 255 2.91 24.87 13.35
N VAL A 256 3.54 23.81 13.86
CA VAL A 256 2.86 22.81 14.72
C VAL A 256 2.30 23.42 15.99
N LEU A 257 2.94 24.47 16.52
CA LEU A 257 2.46 25.18 17.72
C LEU A 257 1.28 26.13 17.45
N GLU A 258 1.07 26.51 16.19
CA GLU A 258 0.02 27.47 15.79
C GLU A 258 -1.31 26.79 15.48
N ILE A 259 -1.31 25.48 15.21
CA ILE A 259 -2.49 24.70 14.82
C ILE A 259 -3.14 24.02 16.04
N ASP A 260 -4.46 23.86 16.01
CA ASP A 260 -5.14 22.97 16.95
C ASP A 260 -5.04 21.50 16.49
N GLY A 261 -3.85 20.92 16.75
CA GLY A 261 -3.59 19.52 16.38
C GLY A 261 -4.55 18.53 17.06
N GLY A 262 -5.10 18.88 18.23
CA GLY A 262 -6.08 18.05 18.94
C GLY A 262 -7.42 17.97 18.19
N LEU A 263 -7.91 19.09 17.72
CA LEU A 263 -9.13 19.19 16.91
C LEU A 263 -8.97 18.41 15.60
N LEU A 264 -7.88 18.66 14.86
CA LEU A 264 -7.62 18.01 13.58
C LEU A 264 -7.48 16.49 13.72
N ALA A 265 -6.78 16.02 14.76
CA ALA A 265 -6.62 14.59 15.02
C ALA A 265 -7.97 13.94 15.39
N HIS A 266 -8.79 14.60 16.18
CA HIS A 266 -10.13 14.11 16.54
C HIS A 266 -11.03 14.01 15.29
N GLU A 267 -11.02 15.01 14.43
CA GLU A 267 -11.84 15.03 13.23
C GLU A 267 -11.38 13.98 12.21
N LEU A 268 -10.07 13.86 12.00
CA LEU A 268 -9.49 12.80 11.16
C LEU A 268 -9.87 11.41 11.67
N PHE A 269 -9.78 11.17 12.98
CA PHE A 269 -10.17 9.90 13.58
C PHE A 269 -11.67 9.63 13.40
N SER A 270 -12.52 10.64 13.60
CA SER A 270 -13.97 10.55 13.38
C SER A 270 -14.30 10.24 11.92
N ALA A 271 -13.61 10.88 10.98
CA ALA A 271 -13.73 10.61 9.54
C ALA A 271 -13.34 9.14 9.20
N TYR A 272 -12.27 8.61 9.81
CA TYR A 272 -11.92 7.21 9.64
C TYR A 272 -12.94 6.24 10.24
N LEU A 273 -13.45 6.53 11.44
CA LEU A 273 -14.52 5.72 12.04
C LEU A 273 -15.76 5.68 11.16
N LYS A 274 -16.15 6.83 10.59
CA LYS A 274 -17.29 6.90 9.66
C LYS A 274 -17.04 6.04 8.42
N GLN A 275 -15.87 6.13 7.80
CA GLN A 275 -15.50 5.33 6.65
C GLN A 275 -15.63 3.82 6.93
N PHE A 276 -15.15 3.35 8.10
CA PHE A 276 -15.23 1.94 8.48
C PHE A 276 -16.63 1.50 8.90
N LEU A 277 -17.28 2.25 9.81
CA LEU A 277 -18.51 1.81 10.48
C LEU A 277 -19.77 2.16 9.71
N VAL A 278 -19.74 3.21 8.89
CA VAL A 278 -20.92 3.73 8.18
C VAL A 278 -20.81 3.51 6.68
N ASP A 279 -19.77 4.04 6.07
CA ASP A 279 -19.65 4.06 4.60
C ASP A 279 -19.24 2.70 4.02
N GLY A 280 -18.46 1.91 4.79
CA GLY A 280 -17.92 0.62 4.34
C GLY A 280 -16.88 0.74 3.23
N ILE A 281 -16.38 1.96 2.99
CA ILE A 281 -15.28 2.27 2.09
C ILE A 281 -14.32 3.22 2.80
N PHE A 282 -13.03 2.91 2.77
CA PHE A 282 -12.04 3.65 3.55
C PHE A 282 -10.72 3.80 2.81
N HIS A 283 -10.02 4.88 3.08
CA HIS A 283 -8.65 5.10 2.63
C HIS A 283 -7.72 4.06 3.28
N ALA A 284 -7.15 3.18 2.46
CA ALA A 284 -6.40 2.02 2.93
C ALA A 284 -4.90 2.29 3.15
N ASP A 285 -4.39 3.43 2.68
CA ASP A 285 -2.99 3.84 2.85
C ASP A 285 -2.87 5.25 3.48
N PRO A 286 -3.20 5.41 4.79
CA PRO A 286 -3.10 6.69 5.49
C PRO A 286 -1.65 7.08 5.83
N HIS A 287 -0.71 6.76 4.96
CA HIS A 287 0.69 7.10 5.19
C HIS A 287 0.86 8.61 5.37
N PRO A 288 1.65 9.08 6.35
CA PRO A 288 1.84 10.51 6.60
C PRO A 288 2.33 11.32 5.39
N GLY A 289 2.93 10.65 4.39
CA GLY A 289 3.31 11.25 3.11
C GLY A 289 2.14 11.64 2.21
N ASN A 290 0.94 11.07 2.45
CA ASN A 290 -0.30 11.31 1.71
C ASN A 290 -1.25 12.28 2.45
N VAL A 291 -0.82 12.74 3.64
CA VAL A 291 -1.58 13.68 4.48
C VAL A 291 -0.91 15.04 4.46
N PHE A 292 -1.66 16.05 4.07
CA PHE A 292 -1.18 17.44 3.99
C PHE A 292 -1.91 18.30 4.98
N LEU A 293 -1.21 19.27 5.56
CA LEU A 293 -1.82 20.42 6.19
C LEU A 293 -1.94 21.52 5.14
N THR A 294 -3.15 21.97 4.89
CA THR A 294 -3.43 23.05 3.94
C THR A 294 -3.02 24.40 4.50
N ASP A 295 -2.92 25.43 3.65
CA ASP A 295 -2.55 26.78 4.08
C ASP A 295 -3.64 27.43 4.98
N ASP A 296 -4.88 26.91 4.92
CA ASP A 296 -6.02 27.32 5.76
C ASP A 296 -6.30 26.36 6.93
N ASP A 297 -5.29 25.60 7.37
CA ASP A 297 -5.30 24.74 8.57
C ASP A 297 -6.23 23.53 8.52
N ARG A 298 -6.54 23.01 7.34
CA ARG A 298 -7.31 21.78 7.16
C ARG A 298 -6.39 20.60 6.82
N ILE A 299 -6.88 19.38 7.00
CA ILE A 299 -6.19 18.15 6.57
C ILE A 299 -6.64 17.77 5.17
N ALA A 300 -5.70 17.63 4.23
CA ALA A 300 -5.99 17.09 2.92
C ALA A 300 -5.43 15.66 2.78
N LEU A 301 -6.26 14.75 2.24
CA LEU A 301 -5.88 13.41 1.85
C LEU A 301 -5.76 13.38 0.33
N ILE A 302 -4.55 13.26 -0.20
CA ILE A 302 -4.26 13.58 -1.60
C ILE A 302 -4.04 12.37 -2.52
N ASP A 303 -3.84 11.18 -1.98
CA ASP A 303 -3.66 9.94 -2.74
C ASP A 303 -4.71 8.92 -2.29
N LEU A 304 -5.70 8.65 -3.12
CA LEU A 304 -6.74 7.65 -2.89
C LEU A 304 -6.65 6.47 -3.87
N GLY A 305 -5.45 6.20 -4.37
CA GLY A 305 -5.16 5.02 -5.20
C GLY A 305 -5.49 3.70 -4.49
N MET A 306 -5.30 3.65 -3.18
CA MET A 306 -5.62 2.48 -2.36
C MET A 306 -6.83 2.73 -1.46
N VAL A 307 -7.93 2.05 -1.77
CA VAL A 307 -9.18 2.10 -1.00
C VAL A 307 -9.62 0.69 -0.66
N GLY A 308 -9.90 0.48 0.63
CA GLY A 308 -10.47 -0.76 1.15
C GLY A 308 -12.00 -0.72 1.19
N ARG A 309 -12.60 -1.90 1.14
CA ARG A 309 -14.05 -2.08 1.29
C ARG A 309 -14.35 -3.13 2.36
N VAL A 310 -15.26 -2.82 3.24
CA VAL A 310 -15.74 -3.75 4.26
C VAL A 310 -17.21 -4.05 4.05
N THR A 311 -17.60 -5.30 4.31
CA THR A 311 -18.99 -5.73 4.19
C THR A 311 -19.83 -5.22 5.38
N ARG A 312 -21.14 -5.13 5.21
CA ARG A 312 -22.07 -4.78 6.32
C ARG A 312 -21.89 -5.71 7.51
N THR A 313 -21.75 -7.01 7.27
CA THR A 313 -21.51 -7.98 8.35
C THR A 313 -20.22 -7.67 9.12
N PHE A 314 -19.16 -7.26 8.42
CA PHE A 314 -17.92 -6.86 9.09
C PHE A 314 -18.10 -5.58 9.91
N GLN A 315 -18.81 -4.58 9.38
CA GLN A 315 -19.15 -3.33 10.09
C GLN A 315 -19.92 -3.61 11.39
N ASP A 316 -20.96 -4.43 11.30
CA ASP A 316 -21.78 -4.82 12.46
C ASP A 316 -20.95 -5.56 13.52
N ASN A 317 -20.07 -6.49 13.09
CA ASN A 317 -19.19 -7.20 14.00
C ASN A 317 -18.13 -6.28 14.61
N LEU A 318 -17.55 -5.36 13.85
CA LEU A 318 -16.58 -4.38 14.36
C LEU A 318 -17.23 -3.47 15.42
N LEU A 319 -18.42 -2.96 15.16
CA LEU A 319 -19.17 -2.16 16.13
C LEU A 319 -19.49 -2.96 17.40
N ARG A 320 -19.95 -4.21 17.23
CA ARG A 320 -20.23 -5.11 18.34
C ARG A 320 -18.97 -5.41 19.17
N LEU A 321 -17.83 -5.61 18.51
CA LEU A 321 -16.55 -5.83 19.18
C LEU A 321 -16.14 -4.59 20.01
N MET A 322 -16.20 -3.40 19.40
CA MET A 322 -15.88 -2.14 20.09
C MET A 322 -16.77 -1.89 21.30
N LEU A 323 -18.08 -2.13 21.17
CA LEU A 323 -19.01 -2.03 22.30
C LEU A 323 -18.72 -3.06 23.40
N ALA A 324 -18.46 -4.31 23.03
CA ALA A 324 -18.12 -5.37 23.99
C ALA A 324 -16.84 -5.03 24.77
N ILE A 325 -15.80 -4.49 24.10
CA ILE A 325 -14.59 -4.02 24.76
C ILE A 325 -14.89 -2.86 25.72
N SER A 326 -15.67 -1.88 25.26
CA SER A 326 -15.98 -0.70 26.07
C SER A 326 -16.84 -1.00 27.31
N GLU A 327 -17.63 -2.04 27.26
CA GLU A 327 -18.50 -2.50 28.36
C GLU A 327 -17.84 -3.60 29.23
N GLY A 328 -16.58 -3.94 28.97
CA GLY A 328 -15.85 -4.99 29.72
C GLY A 328 -16.36 -6.42 29.45
N ARG A 329 -17.12 -6.63 28.36
CA ARG A 329 -17.71 -7.94 28.03
C ARG A 329 -16.74 -8.81 27.23
N GLY A 330 -15.73 -9.35 27.91
CA GLY A 330 -14.64 -10.10 27.28
C GLY A 330 -15.08 -11.32 26.48
N GLU A 331 -16.05 -12.11 26.97
CA GLU A 331 -16.57 -13.28 26.25
C GLU A 331 -17.23 -12.88 24.91
N VAL A 332 -18.03 -11.79 24.92
CA VAL A 332 -18.67 -11.28 23.70
C VAL A 332 -17.64 -10.74 22.72
N ALA A 333 -16.59 -10.09 23.23
CA ALA A 333 -15.49 -9.61 22.41
C ALA A 333 -14.75 -10.77 21.73
N ALA A 334 -14.41 -11.83 22.48
CA ALA A 334 -13.76 -13.02 21.95
C ALA A 334 -14.61 -13.73 20.88
N GLU A 335 -15.89 -13.96 21.17
CA GLU A 335 -16.81 -14.59 20.21
C GLU A 335 -16.94 -13.77 18.92
N THR A 336 -17.01 -12.43 19.05
CA THR A 336 -17.13 -11.53 17.89
C THR A 336 -15.83 -11.53 17.07
N ALA A 337 -14.67 -11.49 17.73
CA ALA A 337 -13.37 -11.56 17.05
C ALA A 337 -13.20 -12.87 16.26
N ILE A 338 -13.63 -14.00 16.82
CA ILE A 338 -13.63 -15.30 16.13
C ILE A 338 -14.51 -15.25 14.85
N LYS A 339 -15.68 -14.60 14.92
CA LYS A 339 -16.57 -14.44 13.74
C LYS A 339 -16.00 -13.52 12.65
N MET A 340 -15.10 -12.62 13.01
CA MET A 340 -14.45 -11.70 12.08
C MET A 340 -13.23 -12.32 11.38
N GLY A 341 -12.66 -13.38 11.93
CA GLY A 341 -11.53 -14.10 11.38
C GLY A 341 -11.93 -15.44 10.75
N GLU A 342 -10.93 -16.12 10.19
CA GLU A 342 -11.04 -17.47 9.64
C GLU A 342 -10.16 -18.45 10.46
N PRO A 343 -10.72 -19.08 11.51
CA PRO A 343 -9.92 -19.98 12.35
C PRO A 343 -9.33 -21.14 11.55
N LYS A 344 -8.02 -21.37 11.69
CA LYS A 344 -7.33 -22.51 11.08
C LYS A 344 -7.65 -23.81 11.83
N PRO A 345 -7.36 -24.99 11.22
CA PRO A 345 -7.66 -26.30 11.85
C PRO A 345 -7.05 -26.51 13.23
N ASN A 346 -5.94 -25.84 13.55
CA ASN A 346 -5.22 -25.95 14.83
C ASN A 346 -5.55 -24.81 15.81
N PHE A 347 -6.63 -24.05 15.58
CA PHE A 347 -7.01 -22.92 16.41
C PHE A 347 -7.34 -23.33 17.85
N ASP A 348 -6.58 -22.80 18.81
CA ASP A 348 -6.85 -22.99 20.25
C ASP A 348 -7.89 -21.97 20.75
N ARG A 349 -9.15 -22.31 20.53
CA ARG A 349 -10.28 -21.48 20.92
C ARG A 349 -10.29 -21.13 22.40
N SER A 350 -9.98 -22.08 23.27
CA SER A 350 -10.05 -21.90 24.74
C SER A 350 -8.98 -20.94 25.24
N SER A 351 -7.77 -21.04 24.69
CA SER A 351 -6.68 -20.11 24.99
C SER A 351 -7.00 -18.69 24.46
N PHE A 352 -7.55 -18.59 23.25
CA PHE A 352 -7.96 -17.32 22.66
C PHE A 352 -9.04 -16.62 23.48
N GLU A 353 -10.15 -17.31 23.80
CA GLU A 353 -11.26 -16.76 24.59
C GLU A 353 -10.79 -16.26 25.96
N ARG A 354 -9.94 -17.02 26.65
CA ARG A 354 -9.39 -16.60 27.95
C ARG A 354 -8.53 -15.35 27.81
N ARG A 355 -7.56 -15.33 26.88
CA ARG A 355 -6.65 -14.19 26.67
C ARG A 355 -7.40 -12.91 26.29
N ILE A 356 -8.43 -12.99 25.45
CA ILE A 356 -9.26 -11.83 25.09
C ILE A 356 -10.08 -11.37 26.30
N THR A 357 -10.65 -12.28 27.08
CA THR A 357 -11.43 -11.93 28.27
C THR A 357 -10.55 -11.22 29.31
N ASP A 358 -9.34 -11.72 29.55
CA ASP A 358 -8.37 -11.11 30.46
C ASP A 358 -7.97 -9.70 29.95
N LEU A 359 -7.63 -9.56 28.66
CA LEU A 359 -7.27 -8.28 28.04
C LEU A 359 -8.39 -7.23 28.16
N VAL A 360 -9.64 -7.63 27.91
CA VAL A 360 -10.80 -6.74 28.04
C VAL A 360 -11.05 -6.36 29.48
N GLY A 361 -10.91 -7.33 30.41
CA GLY A 361 -11.05 -7.10 31.87
C GLY A 361 -10.02 -6.09 32.40
N GLU A 362 -8.76 -6.22 32.02
CA GLU A 362 -7.68 -5.29 32.41
C GLU A 362 -7.91 -3.84 31.90
N ASN A 363 -8.64 -3.67 30.80
CA ASN A 363 -8.90 -2.37 30.19
C ASN A 363 -10.30 -1.82 30.50
N SER A 364 -11.16 -2.56 31.20
CA SER A 364 -12.54 -2.14 31.48
C SER A 364 -12.68 -0.97 32.46
N ASP A 365 -11.69 -0.75 33.34
CA ASP A 365 -11.70 0.34 34.32
C ASP A 365 -11.27 1.70 33.75
N ALA A 366 -10.82 1.74 32.48
CA ALA A 366 -10.47 2.98 31.80
C ALA A 366 -11.74 3.67 31.30
N VAL A 367 -12.01 4.91 31.77
CA VAL A 367 -13.08 5.77 31.23
C VAL A 367 -12.98 5.79 29.70
N LEU A 368 -14.11 5.65 28.99
CA LEU A 368 -14.22 5.60 27.51
C LEU A 368 -13.33 6.63 26.78
N SER A 369 -13.14 7.82 27.35
CA SER A 369 -12.26 8.88 26.83
C SER A 369 -10.75 8.60 26.97
N LYS A 370 -10.35 7.62 27.77
CA LYS A 370 -8.96 7.19 27.98
C LYS A 370 -8.67 5.77 27.45
N MET A 371 -9.71 5.07 27.00
CA MET A 371 -9.58 3.75 26.44
C MET A 371 -8.83 3.81 25.11
N ASN A 372 -7.66 3.23 25.04
CA ASN A 372 -6.93 3.10 23.81
C ASN A 372 -7.47 1.90 23.01
N ALA A 373 -8.69 2.08 22.42
CA ALA A 373 -9.35 1.03 21.64
C ALA A 373 -8.45 0.49 20.52
N GLY A 374 -7.62 1.34 19.93
CA GLY A 374 -6.63 0.93 18.95
C GLY A 374 -5.60 -0.03 19.52
N LYS A 375 -5.09 0.23 20.74
CA LYS A 375 -4.14 -0.68 21.41
C LYS A 375 -4.77 -2.04 21.71
N VAL A 376 -6.01 -2.05 22.21
CA VAL A 376 -6.74 -3.29 22.47
C VAL A 376 -6.99 -4.07 21.17
N THR A 377 -7.37 -3.40 20.09
CA THR A 377 -7.58 -4.04 18.77
C THR A 377 -6.29 -4.63 18.22
N ILE A 378 -5.16 -3.94 18.34
CA ILE A 378 -3.85 -4.46 17.94
C ILE A 378 -3.48 -5.69 18.75
N GLU A 379 -3.73 -5.66 20.06
CA GLU A 379 -3.42 -6.80 20.92
C GLU A 379 -4.33 -8.01 20.65
N ILE A 380 -5.61 -7.78 20.32
CA ILE A 380 -6.51 -8.84 19.82
C ILE A 380 -5.92 -9.48 18.55
N THR A 381 -5.43 -8.67 17.60
CA THR A 381 -4.81 -9.19 16.38
C THR A 381 -3.56 -10.01 16.67
N ARG A 382 -2.73 -9.58 17.63
CA ARG A 382 -1.54 -10.33 18.07
C ARG A 382 -1.91 -11.67 18.73
N ILE A 383 -2.90 -11.66 19.64
CA ILE A 383 -3.43 -12.89 20.26
C ILE A 383 -3.99 -13.83 19.19
N SER A 384 -4.66 -13.30 18.16
CA SER A 384 -5.15 -14.09 17.03
C SER A 384 -3.99 -14.79 16.31
N ALA A 385 -2.90 -14.09 16.03
CA ALA A 385 -1.74 -14.66 15.34
C ALA A 385 -1.06 -15.79 16.15
N ASP A 386 -1.07 -15.71 17.48
CA ASP A 386 -0.50 -16.72 18.36
C ASP A 386 -1.38 -17.98 18.49
N CYS A 387 -2.70 -17.82 18.37
CA CYS A 387 -3.67 -18.90 18.61
C CYS A 387 -4.19 -19.55 17.32
N TRP A 388 -3.91 -18.95 16.16
CA TRP A 388 -4.39 -19.41 14.84
C TRP A 388 -3.21 -20.02 14.03
#